data_6e1bfd9c7c2d222186610ee61bec5726
#
_entry.id   6e1bfd9c7c2d222186610ee61bec5726
#
_cell.length_a   1.000
_cell.length_b   1.000
_cell.length_c   1.000
_cell.angle_alpha   90.00
_cell.angle_beta   90.00
_cell.angle_gamma   90.00
#
_symmetry.space_group_name_H-M   'P 1'
#
loop_
_entity.id
_entity.type
_entity.pdbx_description
1 polymer ?
#
loop_
_entity_poly.entity_id
_entity_poly.type
_entity_poly.pdbx_seq_one_letter_code
_entity_poly.pdbx_strand_id
1 'polypeptide(L)'
;MKNRTVPLPLAAAAVLITWVVVSIATKPANVLAQGRSSYAEDRAAIEDLQARYLFALDFHDPDLYVSTFTEDGVLDYGSGEVKGRQAIKEIIARMPNPKPVDGKRAGAARHNISNIVIKVEGNRATGRSYWFHYSNDNPERHGVFDGFGHYEDELVKVNGSWLFTKRKIYNEGRDEWAYKDGKNPAW
;
A
#
# COMPACT_ATOMS: atom_id res chain seq x y z
N MET A 1 -8.59 -14.75 107.35
CA MET A 1 -7.36 -14.98 106.55
C MET A 1 -7.77 -14.72 105.12
N LYS A 2 -7.23 -13.67 104.47
CA LYS A 2 -7.63 -13.18 103.15
C LYS A 2 -6.67 -13.70 102.07
N ASN A 3 -7.11 -14.54 101.16
CA ASN A 3 -6.32 -14.96 99.99
C ASN A 3 -6.37 -13.86 98.97
N ARG A 4 -5.25 -13.28 98.56
CA ARG A 4 -5.03 -12.42 97.47
C ARG A 4 -4.60 -13.20 96.25
N THR A 5 -5.44 -13.28 95.24
CA THR A 5 -5.06 -13.78 93.94
C THR A 5 -4.53 -12.61 93.09
N VAL A 6 -3.29 -12.83 92.54
CA VAL A 6 -2.61 -11.90 91.63
C VAL A 6 -2.98 -12.28 90.20
N PRO A 7 -3.42 -11.34 89.39
CA PRO A 7 -3.65 -11.67 87.97
C PRO A 7 -2.35 -11.62 87.17
N LEU A 8 -2.16 -12.61 86.28
CA LEU A 8 -1.15 -12.60 85.25
C LEU A 8 -1.47 -11.63 84.11
N PRO A 9 -0.50 -10.94 83.53
CA PRO A 9 -0.74 -10.12 82.35
C PRO A 9 -0.84 -10.98 81.11
N LEU A 10 -1.89 -10.77 80.28
CA LEU A 10 -1.99 -11.30 78.92
C LEU A 10 -1.00 -10.54 78.02
N ALA A 11 -0.02 -11.24 77.52
CA ALA A 11 0.85 -10.73 76.42
C ALA A 11 0.10 -10.85 75.09
N ALA A 12 -0.31 -9.71 74.56
CA ALA A 12 -0.85 -9.64 73.19
C ALA A 12 0.30 -9.75 72.17
N ALA A 13 0.36 -10.85 71.45
CA ALA A 13 1.28 -11.01 70.33
C ALA A 13 0.69 -10.32 69.09
N ALA A 14 1.24 -9.19 68.72
CA ALA A 14 0.90 -8.51 67.45
C ALA A 14 1.60 -9.25 66.30
N VAL A 15 0.82 -9.93 65.45
CA VAL A 15 1.31 -10.52 64.21
C VAL A 15 1.30 -9.42 63.14
N LEU A 16 2.49 -8.92 62.81
CA LEU A 16 2.75 -8.02 61.70
C LEU A 16 2.71 -8.84 60.39
N ILE A 17 1.60 -8.81 59.65
CA ILE A 17 1.54 -9.35 58.29
C ILE A 17 2.14 -8.33 57.36
N THR A 18 3.38 -8.53 56.94
CA THR A 18 4.06 -7.75 55.91
C THR A 18 3.53 -8.19 54.55
N TRP A 19 2.70 -7.35 53.90
CA TRP A 19 2.31 -7.54 52.50
C TRP A 19 3.52 -7.17 51.63
N VAL A 20 4.18 -8.16 51.06
CA VAL A 20 5.13 -7.94 49.96
C VAL A 20 4.32 -7.72 48.71
N VAL A 21 4.12 -6.45 48.30
CA VAL A 21 3.57 -6.11 46.99
C VAL A 21 4.67 -6.36 45.97
N VAL A 22 4.62 -7.51 45.32
CA VAL A 22 5.44 -7.79 44.13
C VAL A 22 4.80 -6.99 42.98
N SER A 23 5.26 -5.76 42.72
CA SER A 23 4.96 -5.02 41.54
C SER A 23 5.62 -5.72 40.36
N ILE A 24 4.89 -6.63 39.71
CA ILE A 24 5.26 -7.11 38.38
C ILE A 24 5.04 -5.94 37.43
N ALA A 25 6.10 -5.20 37.11
CA ALA A 25 6.11 -4.23 36.04
C ALA A 25 5.93 -4.99 34.72
N THR A 26 4.70 -5.23 34.32
CA THR A 26 4.36 -5.67 32.97
C THR A 26 4.72 -4.49 32.05
N LYS A 27 5.92 -4.52 31.47
CA LYS A 27 6.23 -3.63 30.35
C LYS A 27 5.14 -3.88 29.29
N PRO A 28 4.42 -2.83 28.84
CA PRO A 28 3.45 -3.04 27.80
C PRO A 28 4.17 -3.64 26.59
N ALA A 29 3.72 -4.79 26.13
CA ALA A 29 4.28 -5.51 24.98
C ALA A 29 4.26 -4.68 23.67
N ASN A 30 3.63 -3.52 23.70
CA ASN A 30 3.45 -2.63 22.56
C ASN A 30 4.62 -1.66 22.29
N VAL A 31 5.66 -1.59 23.14
CA VAL A 31 6.81 -0.69 22.92
C VAL A 31 7.91 -1.32 22.06
N LEU A 32 7.83 -2.64 21.81
CA LEU A 32 8.82 -3.35 20.98
C LEU A 32 8.34 -3.65 19.55
N ALA A 33 7.12 -3.28 19.19
CA ALA A 33 6.53 -3.55 17.85
C ALA A 33 6.62 -2.37 16.86
N GLN A 34 7.38 -1.32 17.17
CA GLN A 34 7.78 -0.32 16.15
C GLN A 34 9.02 -0.77 15.35
N GLY A 35 9.27 -2.07 15.28
CA GLY A 35 10.29 -2.69 14.45
C GLY A 35 9.70 -3.17 13.15
N ARG A 36 10.30 -2.85 12.03
CA ARG A 36 10.09 -3.32 10.65
C ARG A 36 8.76 -4.03 10.41
N SER A 37 7.91 -3.47 9.55
CA SER A 37 6.72 -4.16 9.03
C SER A 37 7.08 -5.57 8.53
N SER A 38 6.17 -6.50 8.71
CA SER A 38 6.31 -7.85 8.13
C SER A 38 6.19 -7.78 6.60
N TYR A 39 6.69 -8.80 5.92
CA TYR A 39 6.49 -8.95 4.47
C TYR A 39 5.00 -8.89 4.09
N ALA A 40 4.13 -9.47 4.91
CA ALA A 40 2.69 -9.47 4.64
C ALA A 40 2.08 -8.06 4.70
N GLU A 41 2.49 -7.26 5.68
CA GLU A 41 2.05 -5.86 5.79
C GLU A 41 2.60 -5.01 4.65
N ASP A 42 3.87 -5.18 4.29
CA ASP A 42 4.48 -4.47 3.17
C ASP A 42 3.83 -4.86 1.84
N ARG A 43 3.56 -6.15 1.64
CA ARG A 43 2.86 -6.64 0.46
C ARG A 43 1.47 -6.03 0.34
N ALA A 44 0.68 -6.06 1.41
CA ALA A 44 -0.67 -5.48 1.42
C ALA A 44 -0.63 -3.97 1.12
N ALA A 45 0.33 -3.24 1.69
CA ALA A 45 0.48 -1.80 1.45
C ALA A 45 0.91 -1.48 0.01
N ILE A 46 1.74 -2.34 -0.61
CA ILE A 46 2.12 -2.18 -2.02
C ILE A 46 0.95 -2.52 -2.95
N GLU A 47 0.18 -3.57 -2.67
CA GLU A 47 -1.02 -3.91 -3.45
C GLU A 47 -2.07 -2.78 -3.36
N ASP A 48 -2.26 -2.19 -2.18
CA ASP A 48 -3.13 -1.02 -2.00
C ASP A 48 -2.62 0.20 -2.79
N LEU A 49 -1.30 0.44 -2.82
CA LEU A 49 -0.69 1.49 -3.63
C LEU A 49 -1.00 1.28 -5.13
N GLN A 50 -0.84 0.05 -5.63
CA GLN A 50 -1.13 -0.30 -7.02
C GLN A 50 -2.61 -0.10 -7.35
N ALA A 51 -3.51 -0.47 -6.43
CA ALA A 51 -4.94 -0.26 -6.60
C ALA A 51 -5.30 1.24 -6.66
N ARG A 52 -4.76 2.05 -5.72
CA ARG A 52 -4.99 3.52 -5.72
C ARG A 52 -4.48 4.18 -6.99
N TYR A 53 -3.35 3.76 -7.52
CA TYR A 53 -2.83 4.22 -8.81
C TYR A 53 -3.82 3.98 -9.95
N LEU A 54 -4.43 2.78 -10.04
CA LEU A 54 -5.40 2.46 -11.07
C LEU A 54 -6.73 3.20 -10.88
N PHE A 55 -7.22 3.33 -9.64
CA PHE A 55 -8.40 4.14 -9.37
C PHE A 55 -8.19 5.59 -9.79
N ALA A 56 -7.02 6.17 -9.49
CA ALA A 56 -6.71 7.53 -9.89
C ALA A 56 -6.69 7.71 -11.41
N LEU A 57 -6.14 6.74 -12.12
CA LEU A 57 -6.14 6.71 -13.58
C LEU A 57 -7.57 6.62 -14.14
N ASP A 58 -8.34 5.64 -13.67
CA ASP A 58 -9.68 5.32 -14.18
C ASP A 58 -10.73 6.41 -13.88
N PHE A 59 -10.51 7.18 -12.82
CA PHE A 59 -11.39 8.30 -12.44
C PHE A 59 -10.81 9.67 -12.79
N HIS A 60 -9.70 9.69 -13.53
CA HIS A 60 -9.04 10.92 -14.01
C HIS A 60 -8.71 11.88 -12.86
N ASP A 61 -8.08 11.35 -11.82
CA ASP A 61 -7.59 12.10 -10.66
C ASP A 61 -6.06 12.25 -10.71
N PRO A 62 -5.53 13.30 -11.37
CA PRO A 62 -4.09 13.47 -11.53
C PRO A 62 -3.38 13.74 -10.20
N ASP A 63 -4.04 14.32 -9.19
CA ASP A 63 -3.44 14.57 -7.89
C ASP A 63 -3.25 13.27 -7.09
N LEU A 64 -4.27 12.43 -7.05
CA LEU A 64 -4.16 11.11 -6.44
C LEU A 64 -3.14 10.25 -7.20
N TYR A 65 -3.15 10.29 -8.54
CA TYR A 65 -2.21 9.52 -9.37
C TYR A 65 -0.76 9.84 -9.02
N VAL A 66 -0.37 11.12 -9.01
CA VAL A 66 1.02 11.50 -8.72
C VAL A 66 1.39 11.33 -7.26
N SER A 67 0.43 11.30 -6.34
CA SER A 67 0.69 11.02 -4.94
C SER A 67 1.23 9.60 -4.70
N THR A 68 1.03 8.68 -5.64
CA THR A 68 1.55 7.31 -5.58
C THR A 68 3.05 7.21 -5.90
N PHE A 69 3.65 8.26 -6.45
CA PHE A 69 5.08 8.33 -6.79
C PHE A 69 5.88 9.09 -5.72
N THR A 70 7.20 8.86 -5.69
CA THR A 70 8.13 9.78 -5.03
C THR A 70 8.16 11.12 -5.77
N GLU A 71 8.68 12.18 -5.14
CA GLU A 71 8.73 13.51 -5.74
C GLU A 71 9.47 13.53 -7.09
N ASP A 72 10.53 12.72 -7.19
CA ASP A 72 11.37 12.53 -8.37
C ASP A 72 11.03 11.23 -9.14
N GLY A 73 9.88 10.62 -8.86
CA GLY A 73 9.46 9.35 -9.43
C GLY A 73 9.41 9.36 -10.96
N VAL A 74 9.54 8.19 -11.56
CA VAL A 74 9.60 8.01 -13.01
C VAL A 74 8.41 7.17 -13.48
N LEU A 75 7.68 7.69 -14.45
CA LEU A 75 6.71 6.95 -15.25
C LEU A 75 7.34 6.66 -16.61
N ASP A 76 7.60 5.39 -16.90
CA ASP A 76 8.14 4.91 -18.17
C ASP A 76 7.03 4.23 -18.96
N TYR A 77 6.65 4.81 -20.08
CA TYR A 77 5.61 4.31 -20.97
C TYR A 77 6.04 4.52 -22.41
N GLY A 78 5.50 3.82 -23.39
CA GLY A 78 5.99 3.72 -24.76
C GLY A 78 6.53 4.98 -25.45
N SER A 79 6.17 6.17 -24.94
CA SER A 79 6.75 7.44 -25.39
C SER A 79 8.07 7.82 -24.68
N GLY A 80 8.53 7.00 -23.76
CA GLY A 80 9.74 7.21 -22.96
C GLY A 80 9.47 7.52 -21.49
N GLU A 81 10.52 7.94 -20.79
CA GLU A 81 10.47 8.25 -19.37
C GLU A 81 9.99 9.69 -19.11
N VAL A 82 9.07 9.84 -18.17
CA VAL A 82 8.67 11.13 -17.62
C VAL A 82 9.04 11.15 -16.14
N LYS A 83 9.81 12.15 -15.72
CA LYS A 83 10.37 12.24 -14.38
C LYS A 83 9.76 13.39 -13.58
N GLY A 84 9.40 13.07 -12.34
CA GLY A 84 8.87 14.00 -11.35
C GLY A 84 7.36 14.14 -11.39
N ARG A 85 6.76 14.31 -10.21
CA ARG A 85 5.30 14.39 -10.03
C ARG A 85 4.63 15.42 -10.92
N GLN A 86 5.23 16.61 -11.07
CA GLN A 86 4.62 17.67 -11.86
C GLN A 86 4.49 17.27 -13.34
N ALA A 87 5.56 16.73 -13.93
CA ALA A 87 5.55 16.28 -15.32
C ALA A 87 4.59 15.11 -15.54
N ILE A 88 4.55 14.15 -14.60
CA ILE A 88 3.61 13.02 -14.64
C ILE A 88 2.17 13.54 -14.54
N LYS A 89 1.89 14.49 -13.64
CA LYS A 89 0.56 15.10 -13.49
C LYS A 89 0.07 15.72 -14.79
N GLU A 90 0.93 16.43 -15.51
CA GLU A 90 0.59 17.05 -16.78
C GLU A 90 0.21 16.03 -17.85
N ILE A 91 0.88 14.87 -17.88
CA ILE A 91 0.51 13.77 -18.79
C ILE A 91 -0.90 13.29 -18.50
N ILE A 92 -1.20 12.98 -17.22
CA ILE A 92 -2.51 12.45 -16.82
C ILE A 92 -3.61 13.49 -17.04
N ALA A 93 -3.35 14.76 -16.73
CA ALA A 93 -4.32 15.84 -16.94
C ALA A 93 -4.71 16.05 -18.43
N ARG A 94 -3.81 15.70 -19.37
CA ARG A 94 -4.06 15.77 -20.81
C ARG A 94 -4.72 14.53 -21.40
N MET A 95 -4.84 13.44 -20.63
CA MET A 95 -5.52 12.23 -21.12
C MET A 95 -6.99 12.51 -21.39
N PRO A 96 -7.59 11.84 -22.40
CA PRO A 96 -9.02 11.95 -22.63
C PRO A 96 -9.82 11.59 -21.39
N ASN A 97 -10.72 12.47 -21.00
CA ASN A 97 -11.69 12.21 -19.94
C ASN A 97 -13.08 12.21 -20.56
N PRO A 98 -13.66 11.04 -20.84
CA PRO A 98 -14.95 10.95 -21.50
C PRO A 98 -16.03 11.73 -20.73
N LYS A 99 -16.81 12.54 -21.46
CA LYS A 99 -17.88 13.34 -20.88
C LYS A 99 -19.24 12.83 -21.33
N PRO A 100 -20.31 13.07 -20.55
CA PRO A 100 -21.66 12.80 -20.99
C PRO A 100 -21.96 13.55 -22.31
N VAL A 101 -22.60 12.87 -23.24
CA VAL A 101 -23.06 13.44 -24.52
C VAL A 101 -24.54 13.12 -24.67
N ASP A 102 -25.33 14.11 -25.10
CA ASP A 102 -26.77 13.96 -25.38
C ASP A 102 -27.57 13.31 -24.24
N GLY A 103 -27.29 13.69 -23.00
CA GLY A 103 -27.95 13.16 -21.81
C GLY A 103 -27.59 11.72 -21.45
N LYS A 104 -26.70 11.07 -22.22
CA LYS A 104 -26.18 9.74 -21.91
C LYS A 104 -24.95 9.85 -21.02
N ARG A 105 -24.79 8.92 -20.08
CA ARG A 105 -23.56 8.84 -19.26
C ARG A 105 -22.33 8.70 -20.16
N ALA A 106 -21.21 9.24 -19.71
CA ALA A 106 -19.91 8.96 -20.29
C ALA A 106 -19.62 7.45 -20.31
N GLY A 107 -18.80 7.00 -21.24
CA GLY A 107 -18.20 5.68 -21.19
C GLY A 107 -17.39 5.52 -19.91
N ALA A 108 -17.20 4.29 -19.52
CA ALA A 108 -16.34 3.95 -18.38
C ALA A 108 -15.25 3.01 -18.86
N ALA A 109 -14.04 3.24 -18.36
CA ALA A 109 -12.89 2.38 -18.57
C ALA A 109 -12.36 1.89 -17.23
N ARG A 110 -11.79 0.69 -17.20
CA ARG A 110 -11.23 0.11 -15.97
C ARG A 110 -9.99 -0.67 -16.27
N HIS A 111 -8.96 -0.36 -15.50
CA HIS A 111 -7.76 -1.17 -15.42
C HIS A 111 -7.88 -2.18 -14.28
N ASN A 112 -7.34 -3.35 -14.50
CA ASN A 112 -7.26 -4.41 -13.49
C ASN A 112 -5.82 -4.89 -13.38
N ILE A 113 -5.44 -5.36 -12.20
CA ILE A 113 -4.13 -5.95 -11.91
C ILE A 113 -4.31 -7.39 -11.47
N SER A 114 -3.40 -8.26 -11.89
CA SER A 114 -3.36 -9.66 -11.50
C SER A 114 -1.92 -10.19 -11.48
N ASN A 115 -1.73 -11.43 -11.02
CA ASN A 115 -0.43 -12.12 -11.01
C ASN A 115 0.68 -11.28 -10.36
N ILE A 116 0.38 -10.72 -9.20
CA ILE A 116 1.27 -9.80 -8.51
C ILE A 116 2.41 -10.56 -7.83
N VAL A 117 3.65 -10.26 -8.20
CA VAL A 117 4.87 -10.75 -7.56
C VAL A 117 5.62 -9.55 -6.98
N ILE A 118 5.95 -9.60 -5.69
CA ILE A 118 6.63 -8.53 -4.96
C ILE A 118 7.83 -9.11 -4.22
N LYS A 119 8.98 -8.45 -4.35
CA LYS A 119 10.18 -8.75 -3.58
C LYS A 119 10.52 -7.53 -2.72
N VAL A 120 10.54 -7.70 -1.40
CA VAL A 120 10.82 -6.64 -0.43
C VAL A 120 12.21 -6.82 0.15
N GLU A 121 13.02 -5.77 0.11
CA GLU A 121 14.39 -5.71 0.66
C GLU A 121 14.53 -4.46 1.53
N GLY A 122 14.17 -4.59 2.81
CA GLY A 122 14.18 -3.46 3.73
C GLY A 122 13.14 -2.39 3.35
N ASN A 123 13.59 -1.19 3.03
CA ASN A 123 12.75 -0.08 2.59
C ASN A 123 12.66 0.04 1.06
N ARG A 124 13.10 -0.96 0.32
CA ARG A 124 12.98 -1.04 -1.13
C ARG A 124 12.20 -2.27 -1.53
N ALA A 125 11.51 -2.18 -2.65
CA ALA A 125 10.84 -3.34 -3.23
C ALA A 125 10.87 -3.25 -4.76
N THR A 126 10.71 -4.41 -5.39
CA THR A 126 10.39 -4.53 -6.81
C THR A 126 9.08 -5.27 -6.96
N GLY A 127 8.30 -4.89 -7.96
CA GLY A 127 7.02 -5.49 -8.27
C GLY A 127 6.91 -5.88 -9.74
N ARG A 128 6.17 -6.95 -10.01
CA ARG A 128 5.73 -7.35 -11.34
C ARG A 128 4.27 -7.72 -11.25
N SER A 129 3.48 -7.29 -12.22
CA SER A 129 2.05 -7.63 -12.27
C SER A 129 1.55 -7.54 -13.69
N TYR A 130 0.58 -8.38 -14.05
CA TYR A 130 -0.17 -8.18 -15.27
C TYR A 130 -1.24 -7.13 -15.05
N TRP A 131 -1.51 -6.37 -16.11
CA TRP A 131 -2.67 -5.50 -16.18
C TRP A 131 -3.48 -5.81 -17.42
N PHE A 132 -4.77 -5.52 -17.35
CA PHE A 132 -5.65 -5.51 -18.50
C PHE A 132 -6.68 -4.40 -18.35
N HIS A 133 -7.15 -3.94 -19.48
CA HIS A 133 -8.07 -2.83 -19.59
C HIS A 133 -9.30 -3.21 -20.40
N TYR A 134 -10.44 -2.76 -19.95
CA TYR A 134 -11.67 -2.82 -20.73
C TYR A 134 -12.44 -1.51 -20.60
N SER A 135 -13.18 -1.17 -21.65
CA SER A 135 -14.04 0.01 -21.66
C SER A 135 -15.39 -0.29 -22.30
N ASN A 136 -16.36 0.55 -22.03
CA ASN A 136 -17.62 0.58 -22.75
C ASN A 136 -17.83 1.94 -23.45
N ASP A 137 -16.74 2.64 -23.76
CA ASP A 137 -16.79 3.91 -24.49
C ASP A 137 -16.89 3.68 -26.00
N ASN A 138 -18.03 3.11 -26.38
CA ASN A 138 -18.44 2.83 -27.75
C ASN A 138 -19.94 3.10 -27.89
N PRO A 139 -20.48 3.25 -29.11
CA PRO A 139 -21.89 3.57 -29.35
C PRO A 139 -22.88 2.62 -28.71
N GLU A 140 -22.56 1.32 -28.71
CA GLU A 140 -23.39 0.25 -28.18
C GLU A 140 -23.27 0.09 -26.66
N ARG A 141 -22.29 0.75 -26.03
CA ARG A 141 -21.97 0.63 -24.57
C ARG A 141 -21.68 -0.79 -24.12
N HIS A 142 -21.20 -1.64 -25.01
CA HIS A 142 -20.73 -2.98 -24.67
C HIS A 142 -19.34 -2.91 -24.07
N GLY A 143 -19.08 -3.75 -23.07
CA GLY A 143 -17.74 -3.92 -22.51
C GLY A 143 -16.81 -4.55 -23.56
N VAL A 144 -15.76 -3.84 -23.94
CA VAL A 144 -14.73 -4.28 -24.86
C VAL A 144 -13.40 -4.37 -24.13
N PHE A 145 -12.73 -5.50 -24.28
CA PHE A 145 -11.34 -5.66 -23.87
C PHE A 145 -10.45 -5.00 -24.92
N ASP A 146 -9.62 -4.04 -24.55
CA ASP A 146 -8.89 -3.20 -25.49
C ASP A 146 -7.43 -2.94 -25.13
N GLY A 147 -6.90 -3.61 -24.11
CA GLY A 147 -5.48 -3.50 -23.78
C GLY A 147 -5.05 -4.45 -22.67
N PHE A 148 -3.80 -4.89 -22.75
CA PHE A 148 -3.17 -5.72 -21.72
C PHE A 148 -1.64 -5.62 -21.79
N GLY A 149 -1.00 -6.05 -20.70
CA GLY A 149 0.44 -6.10 -20.63
C GLY A 149 0.90 -6.34 -19.19
N HIS A 150 2.04 -5.78 -18.84
CA HIS A 150 2.52 -5.89 -17.47
C HIS A 150 3.20 -4.61 -16.99
N TYR A 151 3.32 -4.51 -15.67
CA TYR A 151 4.11 -3.48 -14.99
C TYR A 151 5.39 -4.06 -14.44
N GLU A 152 6.45 -3.25 -14.53
CA GLU A 152 7.68 -3.43 -13.78
C GLU A 152 7.86 -2.24 -12.84
N ASP A 153 7.80 -2.51 -11.55
CA ASP A 153 7.81 -1.50 -10.51
C ASP A 153 9.10 -1.53 -9.69
N GLU A 154 9.61 -0.34 -9.38
CA GLU A 154 10.58 -0.08 -8.33
C GLU A 154 9.90 0.79 -7.27
N LEU A 155 10.06 0.42 -5.99
CA LEU A 155 9.36 1.08 -4.90
C LEU A 155 10.30 1.38 -3.74
N VAL A 156 9.94 2.41 -2.99
CA VAL A 156 10.62 2.77 -1.74
C VAL A 156 9.60 3.07 -0.64
N LYS A 157 9.95 2.73 0.59
CA LYS A 157 9.17 3.07 1.77
C LYS A 157 9.69 4.36 2.39
N VAL A 158 8.88 5.41 2.37
CA VAL A 158 9.18 6.74 2.91
C VAL A 158 8.20 7.06 4.02
N ASN A 159 8.67 7.34 5.23
CA ASN A 159 7.82 7.66 6.39
C ASN A 159 6.70 6.63 6.62
N GLY A 160 7.01 5.34 6.42
CA GLY A 160 6.06 4.25 6.60
C GLY A 160 5.14 3.96 5.41
N SER A 161 5.16 4.77 4.36
CA SER A 161 4.33 4.61 3.15
C SER A 161 5.15 4.16 1.96
N TRP A 162 4.67 3.17 1.23
CA TRP A 162 5.26 2.75 -0.03
C TRP A 162 4.89 3.70 -1.17
N LEU A 163 5.87 4.01 -2.03
CA LEU A 163 5.72 4.87 -3.20
C LEU A 163 6.50 4.28 -4.38
N PHE A 164 6.04 4.50 -5.59
CA PHE A 164 6.80 4.18 -6.79
C PHE A 164 7.97 5.15 -6.94
N THR A 165 9.18 4.63 -7.06
CA THR A 165 10.33 5.38 -7.59
C THR A 165 10.37 5.29 -9.11
N LYS A 166 9.91 4.14 -9.65
CA LYS A 166 9.71 3.96 -11.09
C LYS A 166 8.57 2.97 -11.33
N ARG A 167 7.72 3.27 -12.29
CA ARG A 167 6.78 2.32 -12.90
C ARG A 167 7.01 2.28 -14.39
N LYS A 168 7.33 1.12 -14.93
CA LYS A 168 7.40 0.88 -16.36
C LYS A 168 6.17 0.12 -16.81
N ILE A 169 5.58 0.60 -17.91
CA ILE A 169 4.35 0.05 -18.50
C ILE A 169 4.70 -0.61 -19.82
N TYR A 170 4.48 -1.90 -19.92
CA TYR A 170 4.45 -2.63 -21.18
C TYR A 170 3.00 -2.82 -21.61
N ASN A 171 2.71 -2.60 -22.89
CA ASN A 171 1.39 -2.76 -23.49
C ASN A 171 1.52 -3.62 -24.74
N GLU A 172 1.06 -4.86 -24.67
CA GLU A 172 1.17 -5.83 -25.75
C GLU A 172 0.26 -5.54 -26.95
N GLY A 173 -0.69 -4.62 -26.78
CA GLY A 173 -1.54 -4.12 -27.87
C GLY A 173 -0.85 -3.05 -28.74
N ARG A 174 0.40 -2.65 -28.45
CA ARG A 174 1.14 -1.60 -29.16
C ARG A 174 2.59 -1.99 -29.35
N ASP A 175 3.06 -2.09 -30.59
CA ASP A 175 4.42 -2.55 -30.92
C ASP A 175 5.53 -1.76 -30.23
N GLU A 176 5.36 -0.46 -30.10
CA GLU A 176 6.33 0.43 -29.46
C GLU A 176 6.41 0.26 -27.94
N TRP A 177 5.36 -0.29 -27.31
CA TRP A 177 5.26 -0.49 -25.88
C TRP A 177 5.34 -1.95 -25.47
N ALA A 178 5.36 -2.87 -26.45
CA ALA A 178 5.38 -4.30 -26.20
C ALA A 178 6.70 -4.75 -25.56
N TYR A 179 6.61 -5.81 -24.76
CA TYR A 179 7.77 -6.45 -24.16
C TYR A 179 8.49 -7.30 -25.19
N LYS A 180 9.72 -6.90 -25.55
CA LYS A 180 10.47 -7.53 -26.66
C LYS A 180 11.59 -8.48 -26.21
N ASP A 181 11.89 -8.53 -24.91
CA ASP A 181 13.02 -9.34 -24.39
C ASP A 181 12.72 -10.85 -24.38
N GLY A 182 11.47 -11.24 -24.34
CA GLY A 182 11.03 -12.65 -24.36
C GLY A 182 11.41 -13.46 -23.12
N LYS A 183 12.05 -12.84 -22.11
CA LYS A 183 12.39 -13.46 -20.84
C LYS A 183 11.30 -13.26 -19.82
N ASN A 184 11.20 -14.18 -18.86
CA ASN A 184 10.28 -14.00 -17.74
C ASN A 184 10.69 -12.74 -16.93
N PRO A 185 9.84 -11.69 -16.84
CA PRO A 185 10.17 -10.48 -16.11
C PRO A 185 10.06 -10.66 -14.59
N ALA A 186 9.49 -11.77 -14.12
CA ALA A 186 9.31 -12.06 -12.69
C ALA A 186 10.55 -12.71 -12.08
N TRP A 187 11.74 -12.16 -12.43
CA TRP A 187 13.10 -12.60 -12.01
C TRP A 187 13.48 -14.05 -12.22
#